data_2f28dbff68a1d96eec8498efe456069a
#
_entry.id   2f28dbff68a1d96eec8498efe456069a
#
_cell.length_a   1.000
_cell.length_b   1.000
_cell.length_c   1.000
_cell.angle_alpha   90.00
_cell.angle_beta   90.00
_cell.angle_gamma   90.00
#
_symmetry.space_group_name_H-M   'P 1'
#
loop_
_entity.id
_entity.type
_entity.pdbx_description
1 polymer ?
#
loop_
_entity_poly.entity_id
_entity_poly.type
_entity_poly.pdbx_seq_one_letter_code
_entity_poly.pdbx_strand_id
1 'polypeptide(L)'
;ETDVHASADGVAVIAHDPDLSRVAGRPQRVDQLTAAELARLDLGAEQHLPTLAETLDAFPDARFNIDLKSVGAVASAVEAVRAAHAVDRVLLTSFSERRRRAAVAQLPGVATSASGPRFAAALLATVVRGGPLVRAALRGLHAVQIPVRAISLDTVSPARIRAFHAAGVEVHVWTINEQPEMRRLLSLGVDGIVTDRADLAMEVVAALG
;
A
#
# COMPACT_ATOMS: atom_id res chain seq x y z
N GLU A 1 1.17 -6.63 -1.55
CA GLU A 1 0.52 -5.32 -1.66
C GLU A 1 -0.66 -5.42 -2.61
N THR A 2 -1.72 -4.64 -2.38
CA THR A 2 -2.91 -4.64 -3.24
C THR A 2 -3.68 -3.33 -3.13
N ASP A 3 -4.34 -2.97 -4.23
CA ASP A 3 -5.14 -1.75 -4.37
C ASP A 3 -6.63 -2.09 -4.36
N VAL A 4 -7.44 -1.25 -3.72
CA VAL A 4 -8.86 -1.52 -3.55
C VAL A 4 -9.73 -0.37 -4.03
N HIS A 5 -10.67 -0.68 -4.93
CA HIS A 5 -11.78 0.15 -5.33
C HIS A 5 -13.12 -0.42 -4.83
N ALA A 6 -14.18 0.37 -4.86
CA ALA A 6 -15.54 -0.12 -4.62
C ALA A 6 -16.23 -0.39 -5.96
N SER A 7 -16.97 -1.50 -6.05
CA SER A 7 -17.94 -1.80 -7.10
C SER A 7 -19.19 -0.92 -6.97
N ALA A 8 -20.09 -0.97 -7.97
CA ALA A 8 -21.35 -0.22 -7.97
C ALA A 8 -22.26 -0.60 -6.78
N ASP A 9 -22.22 -1.85 -6.36
CA ASP A 9 -22.95 -2.39 -5.20
C ASP A 9 -22.19 -2.29 -3.87
N GLY A 10 -21.05 -1.54 -3.86
CA GLY A 10 -20.32 -1.18 -2.65
C GLY A 10 -19.40 -2.27 -2.10
N VAL A 11 -19.05 -3.28 -2.90
CA VAL A 11 -18.12 -4.33 -2.49
C VAL A 11 -16.68 -3.87 -2.74
N ALA A 12 -15.76 -4.16 -1.82
CA ALA A 12 -14.32 -3.92 -1.99
C ALA A 12 -13.74 -4.93 -2.97
N VAL A 13 -13.27 -4.44 -4.13
CA VAL A 13 -12.70 -5.24 -5.24
C VAL A 13 -11.24 -4.87 -5.42
N ILE A 14 -10.40 -5.86 -5.67
CA ILE A 14 -8.98 -5.66 -5.94
C ILE A 14 -8.81 -5.16 -7.36
N ALA A 15 -8.40 -3.90 -7.49
CA ALA A 15 -8.12 -3.25 -8.77
C ALA A 15 -7.18 -2.06 -8.55
N HIS A 16 -6.12 -1.95 -9.35
CA HIS A 16 -5.21 -0.80 -9.29
C HIS A 16 -5.85 0.44 -9.92
N ASP A 17 -6.36 0.29 -11.14
CA ASP A 17 -6.91 1.40 -11.91
C ASP A 17 -8.40 1.63 -11.60
N PRO A 18 -8.89 2.87 -11.70
CA PRO A 18 -10.31 3.16 -11.52
C PRO A 18 -11.19 2.61 -12.65
N ASP A 19 -10.60 2.20 -13.76
CA ASP A 19 -11.27 1.63 -14.93
C ASP A 19 -10.60 0.35 -15.43
N LEU A 20 -11.28 -0.32 -16.36
CA LEU A 20 -10.90 -1.65 -16.84
C LEU A 20 -10.12 -1.62 -18.17
N SER A 21 -9.69 -0.44 -18.62
CA SER A 21 -9.04 -0.29 -19.94
C SER A 21 -7.77 -1.11 -20.06
N ARG A 22 -6.91 -1.10 -19.02
CA ARG A 22 -5.63 -1.82 -19.03
C ARG A 22 -5.80 -3.32 -18.87
N VAL A 23 -6.70 -3.77 -18.01
CA VAL A 23 -6.81 -5.19 -17.63
C VAL A 23 -7.81 -5.98 -18.46
N ALA A 24 -8.85 -5.33 -19.00
CA ALA A 24 -9.91 -5.97 -19.78
C ALA A 24 -10.20 -5.29 -21.13
N GLY A 25 -9.42 -4.26 -21.52
CA GLY A 25 -9.66 -3.51 -22.77
C GLY A 25 -10.99 -2.76 -22.81
N ARG A 26 -11.60 -2.47 -21.65
CA ARG A 26 -12.93 -1.86 -21.53
C ARG A 26 -12.84 -0.51 -20.81
N PRO A 27 -13.47 0.56 -21.32
CA PRO A 27 -13.41 1.88 -20.70
C PRO A 27 -14.32 2.03 -19.47
N GLN A 28 -15.08 1.00 -19.11
CA GLN A 28 -15.96 1.05 -17.94
C GLN A 28 -15.13 1.18 -16.65
N ARG A 29 -15.69 1.94 -15.71
CA ARG A 29 -15.10 2.09 -14.38
C ARG A 29 -15.53 0.96 -13.47
N VAL A 30 -14.67 0.64 -12.50
CA VAL A 30 -14.94 -0.36 -11.47
C VAL A 30 -16.22 -0.02 -10.68
N ASP A 31 -16.44 1.27 -10.36
CA ASP A 31 -17.60 1.75 -9.62
C ASP A 31 -18.90 1.82 -10.43
N GLN A 32 -18.88 1.42 -11.70
CA GLN A 32 -20.06 1.33 -12.58
C GLN A 32 -20.60 -0.10 -12.72
N LEU A 33 -19.86 -1.09 -12.27
CA LEU A 33 -20.20 -2.51 -12.34
C LEU A 33 -20.36 -3.10 -10.95
N THR A 34 -21.30 -4.03 -10.78
CA THR A 34 -21.45 -4.82 -9.57
C THR A 34 -20.27 -5.78 -9.39
N ALA A 35 -20.01 -6.23 -8.16
CA ALA A 35 -18.99 -7.24 -7.93
C ALA A 35 -19.21 -8.52 -8.74
N ALA A 36 -20.46 -8.94 -8.90
CA ALA A 36 -20.82 -10.09 -9.73
C ALA A 36 -20.53 -9.89 -11.23
N GLU A 37 -20.67 -8.68 -11.76
CA GLU A 37 -20.30 -8.34 -13.14
C GLU A 37 -18.78 -8.29 -13.29
N LEU A 38 -18.06 -7.73 -12.33
CA LEU A 38 -16.59 -7.67 -12.30
C LEU A 38 -15.98 -9.08 -12.24
N ALA A 39 -16.56 -9.98 -11.44
CA ALA A 39 -16.11 -11.37 -11.33
C ALA A 39 -16.31 -12.20 -12.62
N ARG A 40 -17.18 -11.75 -13.54
CA ARG A 40 -17.40 -12.41 -14.85
C ARG A 40 -16.49 -11.88 -15.95
N LEU A 41 -15.70 -10.85 -15.68
CA LEU A 41 -14.76 -10.32 -16.65
C LEU A 41 -13.59 -11.30 -16.81
N ASP A 42 -13.41 -11.76 -18.04
CA ASP A 42 -12.23 -12.54 -18.39
C ASP A 42 -11.02 -11.60 -18.51
N LEU A 43 -10.05 -11.78 -17.63
CA LEU A 43 -8.77 -11.07 -17.65
C LEU A 43 -7.68 -11.87 -18.37
N GLY A 44 -8.04 -12.99 -18.97
CA GLY A 44 -7.13 -13.98 -19.53
C GLY A 44 -6.69 -15.01 -18.50
N ALA A 45 -6.27 -16.18 -18.97
CA ALA A 45 -5.78 -17.29 -18.14
C ALA A 45 -6.76 -17.67 -16.99
N GLU A 46 -8.08 -17.63 -17.26
CA GLU A 46 -9.12 -17.93 -16.27
C GLU A 46 -9.11 -17.01 -15.03
N GLN A 47 -8.48 -15.84 -15.13
CA GLN A 47 -8.40 -14.87 -14.05
C GLN A 47 -9.59 -13.89 -14.09
N HIS A 48 -9.99 -13.43 -12.90
CA HIS A 48 -11.01 -12.42 -12.70
C HIS A 48 -10.59 -11.42 -11.61
N LEU A 49 -11.36 -10.35 -11.44
CA LEU A 49 -11.14 -9.39 -10.35
C LEU A 49 -11.73 -9.96 -9.05
N PRO A 50 -10.90 -10.35 -8.07
CA PRO A 50 -11.40 -10.86 -6.80
C PRO A 50 -11.89 -9.73 -5.90
N THR A 51 -12.75 -10.04 -4.96
CA THR A 51 -13.04 -9.16 -3.83
C THR A 51 -11.93 -9.21 -2.79
N LEU A 52 -11.81 -8.16 -1.99
CA LEU A 52 -10.88 -8.16 -0.86
C LEU A 52 -11.23 -9.26 0.15
N ALA A 53 -12.50 -9.55 0.37
CA ALA A 53 -12.95 -10.60 1.28
C ALA A 53 -12.47 -11.98 0.82
N GLU A 54 -12.72 -12.33 -0.46
CA GLU A 54 -12.23 -13.59 -1.05
C GLU A 54 -10.72 -13.73 -0.95
N THR A 55 -9.98 -12.64 -1.19
CA THR A 55 -8.52 -12.65 -1.14
C THR A 55 -8.01 -12.85 0.29
N LEU A 56 -8.61 -12.17 1.28
CA LEU A 56 -8.22 -12.34 2.68
C LEU A 56 -8.52 -13.75 3.20
N ASP A 57 -9.60 -14.37 2.73
CA ASP A 57 -9.98 -15.74 3.06
C ASP A 57 -9.08 -16.77 2.39
N ALA A 58 -8.75 -16.57 1.11
CA ALA A 58 -7.87 -17.47 0.36
C ALA A 58 -6.43 -17.51 0.91
N PHE A 59 -5.97 -16.45 1.59
CA PHE A 59 -4.62 -16.34 2.13
C PHE A 59 -4.62 -15.98 3.61
N PRO A 60 -5.09 -16.86 4.51
CA PRO A 60 -5.28 -16.54 5.93
C PRO A 60 -3.98 -16.23 6.68
N ASP A 61 -2.85 -16.77 6.24
CA ASP A 61 -1.54 -16.57 6.86
C ASP A 61 -0.73 -15.43 6.25
N ALA A 62 -1.19 -14.88 5.13
CA ALA A 62 -0.48 -13.79 4.44
C ALA A 62 -0.69 -12.44 5.14
N ARG A 63 0.36 -11.61 5.15
CA ARG A 63 0.24 -10.20 5.50
C ARG A 63 -0.13 -9.38 4.27
N PHE A 64 -1.03 -8.44 4.44
CA PHE A 64 -1.51 -7.58 3.36
C PHE A 64 -1.18 -6.11 3.59
N ASN A 65 -0.69 -5.47 2.54
CA ASN A 65 -0.63 -4.02 2.45
C ASN A 65 -1.73 -3.57 1.49
N ILE A 66 -2.74 -2.85 1.99
CA ILE A 66 -3.97 -2.51 1.26
C ILE A 66 -4.04 -1.00 1.04
N ASP A 67 -3.95 -0.54 -0.23
CA ASP A 67 -4.17 0.88 -0.59
C ASP A 67 -5.63 1.16 -0.98
N LEU A 68 -6.26 2.02 -0.22
CA LEU A 68 -7.64 2.47 -0.47
C LEU A 68 -7.67 3.55 -1.54
N LYS A 69 -8.05 3.19 -2.79
CA LYS A 69 -8.03 4.08 -3.95
C LYS A 69 -9.25 5.00 -4.06
N SER A 70 -10.41 4.59 -3.53
CA SER A 70 -11.66 5.34 -3.61
C SER A 70 -12.30 5.58 -2.25
N VAL A 71 -13.16 6.58 -2.15
CA VAL A 71 -13.92 6.86 -0.90
C VAL A 71 -14.90 5.72 -0.63
N GLY A 72 -15.53 5.18 -1.68
CA GLY A 72 -16.47 4.07 -1.57
C GLY A 72 -15.86 2.79 -1.02
N ALA A 73 -14.55 2.57 -1.27
CA ALA A 73 -13.86 1.38 -0.79
C ALA A 73 -13.60 1.38 0.73
N VAL A 74 -13.71 2.52 1.42
CA VAL A 74 -13.34 2.61 2.84
C VAL A 74 -14.20 1.70 3.71
N ALA A 75 -15.53 1.80 3.60
CA ALA A 75 -16.43 1.03 4.45
C ALA A 75 -16.34 -0.48 4.17
N SER A 76 -16.37 -0.86 2.89
CA SER A 76 -16.33 -2.26 2.49
C SER A 76 -14.99 -2.93 2.74
N ALA A 77 -13.87 -2.20 2.61
CA ALA A 77 -12.56 -2.73 2.98
C ALA A 77 -12.44 -2.94 4.50
N VAL A 78 -12.96 -2.01 5.30
CA VAL A 78 -13.05 -2.14 6.76
C VAL A 78 -13.86 -3.37 7.16
N GLU A 79 -15.01 -3.57 6.51
CA GLU A 79 -15.86 -4.72 6.77
C GLU A 79 -15.18 -6.04 6.39
N ALA A 80 -14.54 -6.11 5.22
CA ALA A 80 -13.79 -7.29 4.79
C ALA A 80 -12.66 -7.65 5.77
N VAL A 81 -11.86 -6.65 6.19
CA VAL A 81 -10.78 -6.87 7.18
C VAL A 81 -11.32 -7.35 8.52
N ARG A 82 -12.45 -6.79 8.97
CA ARG A 82 -13.09 -7.19 10.23
C ARG A 82 -13.67 -8.60 10.16
N ALA A 83 -14.38 -8.91 9.09
CA ALA A 83 -14.99 -10.23 8.88
C ALA A 83 -13.94 -11.34 8.78
N ALA A 84 -12.81 -11.06 8.13
CA ALA A 84 -11.67 -11.98 8.04
C ALA A 84 -10.79 -12.03 9.29
N HIS A 85 -11.12 -11.30 10.36
CA HIS A 85 -10.29 -11.14 11.57
C HIS A 85 -8.84 -10.77 11.25
N ALA A 86 -8.61 -9.94 10.23
CA ALA A 86 -7.31 -9.69 9.62
C ALA A 86 -6.57 -8.44 10.14
N VAL A 87 -7.05 -7.80 11.22
CA VAL A 87 -6.48 -6.54 11.74
C VAL A 87 -4.99 -6.63 12.00
N ASP A 88 -4.53 -7.74 12.58
CA ASP A 88 -3.13 -7.93 12.99
C ASP A 88 -2.18 -8.26 11.81
N ARG A 89 -2.73 -8.58 10.65
CA ARG A 89 -1.96 -8.95 9.45
C ARG A 89 -2.17 -8.01 8.26
N VAL A 90 -2.82 -6.86 8.50
CA VAL A 90 -3.11 -5.87 7.46
C VAL A 90 -2.45 -4.54 7.81
N LEU A 91 -1.80 -3.92 6.83
CA LEU A 91 -1.41 -2.54 6.84
C LEU A 91 -2.35 -1.77 5.89
N LEU A 92 -3.14 -0.84 6.44
CA LEU A 92 -4.03 0.01 5.64
C LEU A 92 -3.34 1.30 5.26
N THR A 93 -3.33 1.58 3.96
CA THR A 93 -2.78 2.82 3.43
C THR A 93 -3.77 3.56 2.52
N SER A 94 -3.49 4.80 2.23
CA SER A 94 -4.08 5.60 1.16
C SER A 94 -3.26 6.84 0.92
N PHE A 95 -3.12 7.24 -0.34
CA PHE A 95 -2.58 8.57 -0.67
C PHE A 95 -3.41 9.71 -0.06
N SER A 96 -4.72 9.50 0.17
CA SER A 96 -5.60 10.46 0.80
C SER A 96 -5.62 10.30 2.33
N GLU A 97 -5.19 11.33 3.05
CA GLU A 97 -5.26 11.34 4.52
C GLU A 97 -6.69 11.18 5.05
N ARG A 98 -7.68 11.72 4.33
CA ARG A 98 -9.11 11.58 4.69
C ARG A 98 -9.54 10.11 4.63
N ARG A 99 -9.22 9.39 3.54
CA ARG A 99 -9.57 7.97 3.39
C ARG A 99 -8.86 7.12 4.43
N ARG A 100 -7.54 7.32 4.57
CA ARG A 100 -6.72 6.61 5.55
C ARG A 100 -7.30 6.75 6.96
N ARG A 101 -7.54 7.99 7.42
CA ARG A 101 -8.09 8.24 8.76
C ARG A 101 -9.48 7.64 8.94
N ALA A 102 -10.34 7.71 7.93
CA ALA A 102 -11.69 7.14 7.99
C ALA A 102 -11.68 5.61 8.15
N ALA A 103 -10.71 4.91 7.52
CA ALA A 103 -10.56 3.47 7.69
C ALA A 103 -9.95 3.11 9.05
N VAL A 104 -8.83 3.74 9.42
CA VAL A 104 -8.11 3.45 10.68
C VAL A 104 -8.98 3.73 11.92
N ALA A 105 -9.82 4.75 11.89
CA ALA A 105 -10.74 5.05 12.99
C ALA A 105 -11.77 3.93 13.24
N GLN A 106 -12.04 3.09 12.26
CA GLN A 106 -12.98 1.97 12.35
C GLN A 106 -12.31 0.63 12.66
N LEU A 107 -10.97 0.56 12.59
CA LEU A 107 -10.19 -0.65 12.88
C LEU A 107 -9.11 -0.35 13.94
N PRO A 108 -9.48 -0.28 15.21
CA PRO A 108 -8.52 -0.06 16.29
C PRO A 108 -7.40 -1.12 16.25
N GLY A 109 -6.15 -0.67 16.33
CA GLY A 109 -4.97 -1.55 16.30
C GLY A 109 -4.42 -1.85 14.91
N VAL A 110 -5.14 -1.52 13.82
CA VAL A 110 -4.62 -1.78 12.46
C VAL A 110 -3.36 -0.96 12.17
N ALA A 111 -2.35 -1.59 11.58
CA ALA A 111 -1.18 -0.90 11.09
C ALA A 111 -1.54 0.05 9.93
N THR A 112 -0.83 1.19 9.83
CA THR A 112 -1.09 2.17 8.76
C THR A 112 0.19 2.90 8.37
N SER A 113 0.29 3.27 7.09
CA SER A 113 1.40 4.06 6.57
C SER A 113 1.04 5.52 6.33
N ALA A 114 2.05 6.31 6.01
CA ALA A 114 1.88 7.73 5.73
C ALA A 114 1.10 7.97 4.44
N SER A 115 0.09 8.83 4.50
CA SER A 115 -0.55 9.38 3.31
C SER A 115 0.37 10.37 2.58
N GLY A 116 0.03 10.76 1.33
CA GLY A 116 0.82 11.71 0.56
C GLY A 116 1.15 13.01 1.32
N PRO A 117 0.18 13.73 1.91
CA PRO A 117 0.47 14.94 2.69
C PRO A 117 1.34 14.70 3.93
N ARG A 118 1.16 13.57 4.62
CA ARG A 118 1.96 13.21 5.80
C ARG A 118 3.41 12.91 5.41
N PHE A 119 3.60 12.15 4.34
CA PHE A 119 4.92 11.88 3.79
C PHE A 119 5.60 13.16 3.30
N ALA A 120 4.91 14.03 2.55
CA ALA A 120 5.47 15.29 2.07
C ALA A 120 5.94 16.18 3.24
N ALA A 121 5.14 16.29 4.31
CA ALA A 121 5.53 17.02 5.52
C ALA A 121 6.75 16.42 6.19
N ALA A 122 6.83 15.08 6.32
CA ALA A 122 7.97 14.38 6.88
C ALA A 122 9.24 14.57 6.03
N LEU A 123 9.11 14.45 4.70
CA LEU A 123 10.21 14.64 3.76
C LEU A 123 10.79 16.06 3.85
N LEU A 124 9.94 17.09 3.84
CA LEU A 124 10.36 18.49 4.00
C LEU A 124 11.03 18.72 5.37
N ALA A 125 10.51 18.12 6.43
CA ALA A 125 11.12 18.19 7.75
C ALA A 125 12.54 17.60 7.78
N THR A 126 12.84 16.57 6.96
CA THR A 126 14.22 16.04 6.85
C THR A 126 15.19 17.04 6.20
N VAL A 127 14.72 17.88 5.28
CA VAL A 127 15.56 18.89 4.61
C VAL A 127 16.11 19.90 5.61
N VAL A 128 15.28 20.33 6.56
CA VAL A 128 15.68 21.27 7.63
C VAL A 128 16.27 20.55 8.85
N ARG A 129 16.56 19.26 8.75
CA ARG A 129 17.06 18.43 9.85
C ARG A 129 16.19 18.50 11.11
N GLY A 130 14.91 18.72 10.94
CA GLY A 130 13.89 18.90 11.97
C GLY A 130 13.39 17.58 12.55
N GLY A 131 14.21 16.82 13.29
CA GLY A 131 13.80 15.54 13.89
C GLY A 131 12.48 15.59 14.66
N PRO A 132 12.20 16.58 15.50
CA PRO A 132 10.89 16.74 16.13
C PRO A 132 9.74 16.91 15.14
N LEU A 133 9.97 17.62 14.02
CA LEU A 133 8.98 17.81 12.96
C LEU A 133 8.70 16.50 12.21
N VAL A 134 9.74 15.70 11.93
CA VAL A 134 9.59 14.37 11.34
C VAL A 134 8.72 13.49 12.25
N ARG A 135 9.04 13.42 13.54
CA ARG A 135 8.24 12.67 14.52
C ARG A 135 6.80 13.18 14.60
N ALA A 136 6.58 14.48 14.56
CA ALA A 136 5.23 15.04 14.57
C ALA A 136 4.45 14.67 13.29
N ALA A 137 5.09 14.74 12.12
CA ALA A 137 4.49 14.37 10.85
C ALA A 137 4.14 12.88 10.78
N LEU A 138 4.93 11.99 11.39
CA LEU A 138 4.77 10.54 11.34
C LEU A 138 4.08 9.93 12.59
N ARG A 139 3.64 10.75 13.52
CA ARG A 139 2.99 10.28 14.75
C ARG A 139 1.79 9.37 14.46
N GLY A 140 1.77 8.18 15.10
CA GLY A 140 0.71 7.19 14.96
C GLY A 140 0.69 6.47 13.61
N LEU A 141 1.83 6.47 12.92
CA LEU A 141 2.03 5.67 11.71
C LEU A 141 3.05 4.56 12.01
N HIS A 142 3.00 3.50 11.20
CA HIS A 142 3.88 2.34 11.33
C HIS A 142 4.92 2.30 10.21
N ALA A 143 4.59 2.87 9.04
CA ALA A 143 5.48 2.89 7.90
C ALA A 143 5.37 4.18 7.07
N VAL A 144 6.40 4.45 6.28
CA VAL A 144 6.35 5.31 5.10
C VAL A 144 6.56 4.45 3.86
N GLN A 145 5.68 4.59 2.86
CA GLN A 145 5.77 3.88 1.59
C GLN A 145 6.08 4.89 0.50
N ILE A 146 7.29 4.86 -0.05
CA ILE A 146 7.86 5.98 -0.79
C ILE A 146 8.49 5.55 -2.11
N PRO A 147 8.40 6.38 -3.17
CA PRO A 147 9.20 6.19 -4.37
C PRO A 147 10.67 6.56 -4.08
N VAL A 148 11.60 6.08 -4.90
CA VAL A 148 13.03 6.47 -4.78
C VAL A 148 13.22 7.99 -4.87
N ARG A 149 12.38 8.68 -5.64
CA ARG A 149 12.41 10.14 -5.82
C ARG A 149 11.02 10.75 -5.73
N ALA A 150 10.89 11.85 -5.03
CA ALA A 150 9.67 12.66 -4.95
C ALA A 150 10.02 14.15 -4.88
N ILE A 151 9.23 15.01 -5.54
CA ILE A 151 9.38 16.47 -5.52
C ILE A 151 10.84 16.87 -5.85
N SER A 152 11.45 16.25 -6.85
CA SER A 152 12.86 16.42 -7.25
C SER A 152 13.90 16.10 -6.16
N LEU A 153 13.50 15.47 -5.07
CA LEU A 153 14.37 15.02 -4.00
C LEU A 153 14.57 13.50 -4.07
N ASP A 154 15.78 13.06 -3.78
CA ASP A 154 16.04 11.66 -3.46
C ASP A 154 15.42 11.35 -2.09
N THR A 155 14.45 10.44 -2.03
CA THR A 155 13.73 10.13 -0.80
C THR A 155 14.46 9.10 0.05
N VAL A 156 15.34 8.30 -0.57
CA VAL A 156 16.00 7.13 0.01
C VAL A 156 17.49 7.39 0.21
N SER A 157 17.82 8.29 1.13
CA SER A 157 19.20 8.49 1.58
C SER A 157 19.41 7.95 2.99
N PRO A 158 20.65 7.55 3.38
CA PRO A 158 20.94 7.05 4.73
C PRO A 158 20.47 8.01 5.84
N ALA A 159 20.57 9.32 5.61
CA ALA A 159 20.15 10.31 6.59
C ALA A 159 18.63 10.35 6.77
N ARG A 160 17.85 10.21 5.67
CA ARG A 160 16.38 10.19 5.70
C ARG A 160 15.85 8.89 6.30
N ILE A 161 16.42 7.75 5.90
CA ILE A 161 16.05 6.45 6.48
C ILE A 161 16.25 6.51 8.00
N ARG A 162 17.41 6.95 8.47
CA ARG A 162 17.65 7.12 9.93
C ARG A 162 16.66 8.09 10.59
N ALA A 163 16.25 9.15 9.90
CA ALA A 163 15.29 10.11 10.45
C ALA A 163 13.88 9.50 10.58
N PHE A 164 13.47 8.65 9.64
CA PHE A 164 12.20 7.91 9.69
C PHE A 164 12.25 6.83 10.77
N HIS A 165 13.31 6.04 10.84
CA HIS A 165 13.51 5.08 11.91
C HIS A 165 13.55 5.75 13.31
N ALA A 166 14.18 6.90 13.45
CA ALA A 166 14.17 7.68 14.70
C ALA A 166 12.75 8.24 15.04
N ALA A 167 11.84 8.26 14.09
CA ALA A 167 10.42 8.55 14.32
C ALA A 167 9.59 7.28 14.63
N GLY A 168 10.21 6.09 14.62
CA GLY A 168 9.57 4.81 14.93
C GLY A 168 8.77 4.21 13.78
N VAL A 169 9.11 4.52 12.53
CA VAL A 169 8.40 4.00 11.36
C VAL A 169 9.34 3.23 10.44
N GLU A 170 8.81 2.18 9.83
CA GLU A 170 9.47 1.43 8.75
C GLU A 170 9.50 2.23 7.45
N VAL A 171 10.48 1.93 6.59
CA VAL A 171 10.64 2.53 5.26
C VAL A 171 10.45 1.46 4.20
N HIS A 172 9.35 1.55 3.43
CA HIS A 172 9.08 0.68 2.29
C HIS A 172 9.24 1.46 1.00
N VAL A 173 9.91 0.88 0.00
CA VAL A 173 10.19 1.55 -1.28
C VAL A 173 9.52 0.84 -2.44
N TRP A 174 8.85 1.59 -3.32
CA TRP A 174 8.10 1.10 -4.48
C TRP A 174 8.43 1.89 -5.76
N THR A 175 8.21 1.39 -6.94
CA THR A 175 8.18 -0.03 -7.31
C THR A 175 9.55 -0.40 -7.83
N ILE A 176 10.19 -1.42 -7.27
CA ILE A 176 11.58 -1.78 -7.55
C ILE A 176 11.63 -3.18 -8.15
N ASN A 177 12.01 -3.28 -9.42
CA ASN A 177 11.99 -4.53 -10.16
C ASN A 177 13.39 -5.07 -10.50
N GLU A 178 14.45 -4.29 -10.22
CA GLU A 178 15.82 -4.65 -10.56
C GLU A 178 16.61 -5.12 -9.33
N GLN A 179 17.18 -6.32 -9.38
CA GLN A 179 17.96 -6.89 -8.27
C GLN A 179 19.09 -6.00 -7.75
N PRO A 180 19.90 -5.32 -8.59
CA PRO A 180 20.94 -4.42 -8.08
C PRO A 180 20.39 -3.30 -7.22
N GLU A 181 19.24 -2.75 -7.60
CA GLU A 181 18.58 -1.68 -6.85
C GLU A 181 17.93 -2.22 -5.55
N MET A 182 17.34 -3.43 -5.57
CA MET A 182 16.86 -4.10 -4.37
C MET A 182 18.00 -4.26 -3.35
N ARG A 183 19.16 -4.82 -3.77
CA ARG A 183 20.32 -4.97 -2.90
C ARG A 183 20.81 -3.64 -2.36
N ARG A 184 20.89 -2.62 -3.20
CA ARG A 184 21.30 -1.26 -2.79
C ARG A 184 20.38 -0.70 -1.71
N LEU A 185 19.06 -0.78 -1.91
CA LEU A 185 18.08 -0.25 -0.96
C LEU A 185 18.12 -0.98 0.37
N LEU A 186 18.14 -2.31 0.35
CA LEU A 186 18.24 -3.13 1.55
C LEU A 186 19.55 -2.85 2.31
N SER A 187 20.68 -2.68 1.61
CA SER A 187 21.96 -2.32 2.24
C SER A 187 21.96 -0.92 2.86
N LEU A 188 21.08 -0.01 2.43
CA LEU A 188 20.87 1.30 3.04
C LEU A 188 19.99 1.25 4.30
N GLY A 189 19.39 0.09 4.60
CA GLY A 189 18.53 -0.11 5.75
C GLY A 189 17.04 0.15 5.46
N VAL A 190 16.59 0.00 4.20
CA VAL A 190 15.16 -0.03 3.86
C VAL A 190 14.55 -1.31 4.41
N ASP A 191 13.39 -1.23 5.05
CA ASP A 191 12.72 -2.35 5.74
C ASP A 191 11.88 -3.20 4.80
N GLY A 192 11.40 -2.62 3.69
CA GLY A 192 10.56 -3.33 2.72
C GLY A 192 10.71 -2.81 1.29
N ILE A 193 10.53 -3.73 0.34
CA ILE A 193 10.49 -3.42 -1.09
C ILE A 193 9.14 -3.87 -1.64
N VAL A 194 8.45 -3.00 -2.36
CA VAL A 194 7.28 -3.33 -3.19
C VAL A 194 7.76 -3.54 -4.60
N THR A 195 7.44 -4.70 -5.19
CA THR A 195 7.96 -5.14 -6.48
C THR A 195 6.94 -5.99 -7.25
N ASP A 196 6.97 -5.92 -8.57
CA ASP A 196 6.27 -6.84 -9.48
C ASP A 196 7.06 -8.14 -9.70
N ARG A 197 8.31 -8.22 -9.16
CA ARG A 197 9.24 -9.33 -9.32
C ARG A 197 9.59 -9.94 -7.97
N ALA A 198 8.56 -10.52 -7.33
CA ALA A 198 8.73 -11.21 -6.04
C ALA A 198 9.76 -12.36 -6.11
N ASP A 199 9.85 -13.04 -7.26
CA ASP A 199 10.88 -14.04 -7.56
C ASP A 199 12.30 -13.48 -7.35
N LEU A 200 12.61 -12.33 -7.95
CA LEU A 200 13.92 -11.68 -7.83
C LEU A 200 14.15 -11.11 -6.42
N ALA A 201 13.11 -10.59 -5.79
CA ALA A 201 13.20 -10.07 -4.42
C ALA A 201 13.56 -11.18 -3.42
N MET A 202 12.95 -12.36 -3.54
CA MET A 202 13.24 -13.51 -2.68
C MET A 202 14.68 -14.01 -2.86
N GLU A 203 15.22 -14.04 -4.09
CA GLU A 203 16.62 -14.36 -4.33
C GLU A 203 17.57 -13.37 -3.64
N VAL A 204 17.24 -12.06 -3.72
CA VAL A 204 18.04 -11.02 -3.08
C VAL A 204 18.01 -11.16 -1.56
N VAL A 205 16.85 -11.37 -0.95
CA VAL A 205 16.70 -11.54 0.50
C VAL A 205 17.44 -12.79 0.98
N ALA A 206 17.31 -13.92 0.27
CA ALA A 206 18.02 -15.15 0.61
C ALA A 206 19.56 -15.01 0.54
N ALA A 207 20.06 -14.12 -0.32
CA ALA A 207 21.50 -13.86 -0.46
C ALA A 207 22.06 -12.88 0.59
N LEU A 208 21.19 -12.17 1.34
CA LEU A 208 21.58 -11.21 2.38
C LEU A 208 21.48 -11.79 3.81
N GLY A 209 20.74 -12.88 3.98
CA GLY A 209 20.57 -13.60 5.25
C GLY A 209 21.54 -14.76 5.38
#